data_94411d4226cd38c2436ebcd4b8e8e624
#
_entry.id   94411d4226cd38c2436ebcd4b8e8e624
#
_cell.length_a   1.000
_cell.length_b   1.000
_cell.length_c   1.000
_cell.angle_alpha   90.00
_cell.angle_beta   90.00
_cell.angle_gamma   90.00
#
_symmetry.space_group_name_H-M   'P 1'
#
loop_
_entity.id
_entity.type
_entity.pdbx_description
1 polymer ?
#
loop_
_entity_poly.entity_id
_entity_poly.type
_entity_poly.pdbx_seq_one_letter_code
_entity_poly.pdbx_strand_id
1 'polypeptide(L)'
;MFGAHGIYHQGLMFGLYAKGRLYLKTDARNVDQFVAQSSQAFTFEQRGKPVKLSYWTAPDFVLDDREQAAQWAHSALEAAMRAQEAKDRHAHKPPWR
;
A
#
# COMPACT_ATOMS: atom_id res chain seq x y z
N MET A 1 -11.83 0.92 11.34
CA MET A 1 -12.29 1.82 10.28
C MET A 1 -12.79 0.98 9.12
N PHE A 2 -14.08 1.01 8.90
CA PHE A 2 -14.76 0.28 7.80
C PHE A 2 -14.43 -1.22 7.74
N GLY A 3 -14.12 -1.86 8.87
CA GLY A 3 -13.76 -3.26 8.89
C GLY A 3 -12.41 -3.58 8.26
N ALA A 4 -11.61 -2.56 7.96
CA ALA A 4 -10.29 -2.74 7.40
C ALA A 4 -9.26 -2.91 8.51
N HIS A 5 -8.25 -3.75 8.23
CA HIS A 5 -7.15 -3.99 9.17
C HIS A 5 -5.83 -3.64 8.51
N GLY A 6 -5.07 -2.74 9.11
CA GLY A 6 -3.74 -2.39 8.64
C GLY A 6 -2.74 -3.48 8.97
N ILE A 7 -1.79 -3.68 8.07
CA ILE A 7 -0.69 -4.62 8.27
C ILE A 7 0.59 -3.80 8.39
N TYR A 8 1.30 -3.97 9.51
CA TYR A 8 2.42 -3.10 9.86
C TYR A 8 3.70 -3.88 10.06
N HIS A 9 4.80 -3.22 9.78
CA HIS A 9 6.13 -3.69 10.15
C HIS A 9 6.85 -2.54 10.83
N GLN A 10 7.22 -2.73 12.10
CA GLN A 10 7.89 -1.71 12.90
C GLN A 10 7.14 -0.36 12.86
N GLY A 11 5.83 -0.43 13.01
CA GLY A 11 4.99 0.77 13.05
C GLY A 11 4.66 1.37 11.68
N LEU A 12 5.15 0.79 10.60
CA LEU A 12 4.94 1.29 9.25
C LEU A 12 3.94 0.41 8.52
N MET A 13 2.82 1.00 8.09
CA MET A 13 1.78 0.25 7.39
C MET A 13 2.19 0.03 5.93
N PHE A 14 2.23 -1.23 5.53
CA PHE A 14 2.56 -1.60 4.16
C PHE A 14 1.49 -2.46 3.50
N GLY A 15 0.45 -2.82 4.23
CA GLY A 15 -0.64 -3.62 3.72
C GLY A 15 -1.94 -3.29 4.41
N LEU A 16 -3.02 -3.75 3.81
CA LEU A 16 -4.37 -3.48 4.28
C LEU A 16 -5.25 -4.67 3.93
N TYR A 17 -5.95 -5.21 4.91
CA TYR A 17 -6.93 -6.27 4.66
C TYR A 17 -8.33 -5.67 4.80
N ALA A 18 -9.10 -5.68 3.72
CA ALA A 18 -10.43 -5.10 3.70
C ALA A 18 -11.29 -5.80 2.67
N LYS A 19 -12.58 -5.92 2.95
CA LYS A 19 -13.55 -6.50 2.01
C LYS A 19 -13.16 -7.91 1.56
N GLY A 20 -12.53 -8.67 2.45
CA GLY A 20 -12.08 -10.02 2.16
C GLY A 20 -10.87 -10.12 1.25
N ARG A 21 -10.17 -9.01 1.03
CA ARG A 21 -9.01 -8.97 0.13
C ARG A 21 -7.81 -8.33 0.80
N LEU A 22 -6.63 -8.79 0.39
CA LEU A 22 -5.37 -8.21 0.82
C LEU A 22 -4.95 -7.13 -0.19
N TYR A 23 -4.62 -5.96 0.32
CA TYR A 23 -4.09 -4.85 -0.48
C TYR A 23 -2.69 -4.54 -0.01
N LEU A 24 -1.81 -4.21 -0.94
CA LEU A 24 -0.41 -3.91 -0.63
C LEU A 24 -0.05 -2.50 -1.09
N LYS A 25 0.85 -1.88 -0.34
CA LYS A 25 1.28 -0.51 -0.62
C LYS A 25 1.99 -0.41 -1.96
N THR A 26 1.64 0.63 -2.72
CA THR A 26 2.24 0.90 -4.01
C THR A 26 2.83 2.31 -4.05
N ASP A 27 3.80 2.49 -4.95
CA ASP A 27 4.31 3.80 -5.34
C ASP A 27 4.70 3.73 -6.82
N ALA A 28 5.32 4.79 -7.33
CA ALA A 28 5.66 4.86 -8.74
C ALA A 28 6.62 3.74 -9.18
N ARG A 29 7.38 3.18 -8.24
CA ARG A 29 8.37 2.15 -8.58
C ARG A 29 7.79 0.75 -8.67
N ASN A 30 6.72 0.45 -7.91
CA ASN A 30 6.20 -0.91 -7.88
C ASN A 30 4.79 -1.06 -8.44
N VAL A 31 4.10 0.05 -8.75
CA VAL A 31 2.71 -0.04 -9.19
C VAL A 31 2.57 -0.82 -10.50
N ASP A 32 3.57 -0.75 -11.39
CA ASP A 32 3.48 -1.44 -12.68
C ASP A 32 3.38 -2.94 -12.53
N GLN A 33 4.02 -3.53 -11.52
CA GLN A 33 3.90 -4.98 -11.30
C GLN A 33 2.49 -5.36 -10.87
N PHE A 34 1.78 -4.46 -10.20
CA PHE A 34 0.37 -4.69 -9.84
C PHE A 34 -0.53 -4.54 -11.07
N VAL A 35 -0.28 -3.52 -11.88
CA VAL A 35 -1.03 -3.32 -13.12
C VAL A 35 -0.90 -4.54 -14.03
N ALA A 36 0.32 -5.10 -14.13
CA ALA A 36 0.58 -6.28 -14.95
C ALA A 36 -0.24 -7.50 -14.49
N GLN A 37 -0.64 -7.55 -13.23
CA GLN A 37 -1.45 -8.64 -12.69
C GLN A 37 -2.94 -8.30 -12.65
N SER A 38 -3.35 -7.25 -13.34
CA SER A 38 -4.73 -6.77 -13.34
C SER A 38 -5.26 -6.45 -11.95
N SER A 39 -4.39 -6.03 -11.05
CA SER A 39 -4.76 -5.63 -9.70
C SER A 39 -5.56 -4.33 -9.72
N GLN A 40 -6.31 -4.11 -8.66
CA GLN A 40 -7.15 -2.93 -8.54
C GLN A 40 -6.79 -2.13 -7.29
N ALA A 41 -6.84 -0.81 -7.41
CA ALA A 41 -6.58 0.08 -6.28
C ALA A 41 -7.73 0.04 -5.29
N PHE A 42 -7.42 0.16 -4.00
CA PHE A 42 -8.43 0.30 -2.97
C PHE A 42 -9.09 1.67 -3.10
N THR A 43 -10.42 1.68 -3.18
CA THR A 43 -11.18 2.92 -3.25
C THR A 43 -12.25 2.92 -2.17
N PHE A 44 -12.58 4.12 -1.68
CA PHE A 44 -13.68 4.29 -0.75
C PHE A 44 -14.35 5.63 -1.02
N GLU A 45 -15.57 5.77 -0.52
CA GLU A 45 -16.29 7.04 -0.66
C GLU A 45 -16.02 7.92 0.54
N GLN A 46 -15.73 9.18 0.26
CA GLN A 46 -15.60 10.20 1.27
C GLN A 46 -16.42 11.42 0.82
N ARG A 47 -17.47 11.71 1.57
CA ARG A 47 -18.38 12.82 1.27
C ARG A 47 -18.98 12.71 -0.14
N GLY A 48 -19.34 11.49 -0.53
CA GLY A 48 -19.93 11.23 -1.83
C GLY A 48 -18.96 11.18 -3.00
N LYS A 49 -17.65 11.30 -2.72
CA LYS A 49 -16.63 11.27 -3.77
C LYS A 49 -15.76 10.03 -3.62
N PRO A 50 -15.40 9.37 -4.72
CA PRO A 50 -14.48 8.24 -4.64
C PRO A 50 -13.07 8.72 -4.33
N VAL A 51 -12.42 8.05 -3.38
CA VAL A 51 -11.03 8.32 -3.01
C VAL A 51 -10.24 7.06 -3.27
N LYS A 52 -9.14 7.20 -4.01
CA LYS A 52 -8.26 6.09 -4.36
C LYS A 52 -7.02 6.16 -3.48
N LEU A 53 -6.73 5.06 -2.79
CA LEU A 53 -5.52 4.95 -1.98
C LEU A 53 -4.42 4.27 -2.77
N SER A 54 -3.18 4.47 -2.34
CA SER A 54 -2.03 3.82 -2.95
C SER A 54 -1.81 2.42 -2.37
N TYR A 55 -2.90 1.64 -2.32
CA TYR A 55 -2.92 0.24 -1.92
C TYR A 55 -3.68 -0.52 -2.97
N TRP A 56 -3.07 -1.57 -3.51
CA TRP A 56 -3.64 -2.34 -4.61
C TRP A 56 -3.77 -3.80 -4.22
N THR A 57 -4.75 -4.49 -4.79
CA THR A 57 -4.99 -5.90 -4.46
C THR A 57 -3.75 -6.74 -4.73
N ALA A 58 -3.42 -7.62 -3.79
CA ALA A 58 -2.37 -8.61 -3.99
C ALA A 58 -2.89 -9.67 -4.97
N PRO A 59 -2.06 -10.14 -5.92
CA PRO A 59 -2.47 -11.24 -6.79
C PRO A 59 -2.80 -12.49 -5.98
N ASP A 60 -3.72 -13.31 -6.50
CA ASP A 60 -4.19 -14.50 -5.79
C ASP A 60 -3.06 -15.45 -5.44
N PHE A 61 -2.06 -15.61 -6.32
CA PHE A 61 -0.94 -16.53 -6.06
C PHE A 61 -0.09 -16.12 -4.87
N VAL A 62 -0.15 -14.87 -4.44
CA VAL A 62 0.61 -14.40 -3.29
C VAL A 62 0.21 -15.14 -2.02
N LEU A 63 -1.08 -15.46 -1.89
CA LEU A 63 -1.58 -16.18 -0.71
C LEU A 63 -1.24 -17.67 -0.74
N ASP A 64 -0.93 -18.21 -1.90
CA ASP A 64 -0.69 -19.64 -2.08
C ASP A 64 0.79 -20.02 -2.13
N ASP A 65 1.67 -19.04 -2.29
CA ASP A 65 3.11 -19.26 -2.47
C ASP A 65 3.89 -18.38 -1.50
N ARG A 66 4.59 -19.03 -0.57
CA ARG A 66 5.32 -18.31 0.48
C ARG A 66 6.41 -17.41 -0.09
N GLU A 67 7.12 -17.86 -1.12
CA GLU A 67 8.17 -17.04 -1.74
C GLU A 67 7.59 -15.82 -2.43
N GLN A 68 6.50 -16.00 -3.16
CA GLN A 68 5.81 -14.88 -3.80
C GLN A 68 5.27 -13.92 -2.75
N ALA A 69 4.68 -14.45 -1.68
CA ALA A 69 4.18 -13.61 -0.60
C ALA A 69 5.29 -12.74 -0.03
N ALA A 70 6.46 -13.32 0.20
CA ALA A 70 7.60 -12.58 0.75
C ALA A 70 8.08 -11.50 -0.22
N GLN A 71 8.16 -11.80 -1.50
CA GLN A 71 8.61 -10.84 -2.51
C GLN A 71 7.64 -9.66 -2.65
N TRP A 72 6.35 -9.95 -2.72
CA TRP A 72 5.35 -8.89 -2.88
C TRP A 72 5.23 -8.06 -1.61
N ALA A 73 5.31 -8.70 -0.43
CA ALA A 73 5.28 -7.98 0.84
C ALA A 73 6.52 -7.08 0.97
N HIS A 74 7.68 -7.58 0.57
CA HIS A 74 8.91 -6.79 0.62
C HIS A 74 8.82 -5.56 -0.29
N SER A 75 8.30 -5.75 -1.50
CA SER A 75 8.09 -4.65 -2.44
C SER A 75 7.15 -3.60 -1.84
N ALA A 76 6.08 -4.04 -1.20
CA ALA A 76 5.13 -3.13 -0.56
C ALA A 76 5.78 -2.39 0.62
N LEU A 77 6.58 -3.09 1.41
CA LEU A 77 7.27 -2.47 2.53
C LEU A 77 8.26 -1.41 2.05
N GLU A 78 9.00 -1.69 0.98
CA GLU A 78 9.90 -0.70 0.39
C GLU A 78 9.15 0.52 -0.09
N ALA A 79 7.98 0.32 -0.72
CA ALA A 79 7.15 1.44 -1.15
C ALA A 79 6.70 2.28 0.04
N ALA A 80 6.32 1.62 1.14
CA ALA A 80 5.92 2.32 2.36
C ALA A 80 7.08 3.09 2.97
N MET A 81 8.27 2.53 2.94
CA MET A 81 9.48 3.20 3.45
C MET A 81 9.81 4.44 2.62
N ARG A 82 9.71 4.35 1.31
CA ARG A 82 9.94 5.51 0.43
C ARG A 82 8.92 6.62 0.68
N ALA A 83 7.65 6.24 0.90
CA ALA A 83 6.60 7.20 1.21
C ALA A 83 6.87 7.90 2.54
N GLN A 84 7.35 7.15 3.54
CA GLN A 84 7.66 7.72 4.85
C GLN A 84 8.85 8.68 4.76
N GLU A 85 9.87 8.32 4.00
CA GLU A 85 11.02 9.22 3.75
C GLU A 85 10.57 10.54 3.13
N ALA A 86 9.66 10.48 2.17
CA ALA A 86 9.14 11.69 1.53
C ALA A 86 8.41 12.57 2.54
N LYS A 87 7.63 11.98 3.44
CA LYS A 87 6.96 12.72 4.50
C LYS A 87 7.96 13.34 5.46
N ASP A 88 8.99 12.59 5.84
CA ASP A 88 10.01 13.08 6.76
C ASP A 88 10.76 14.27 6.17
N ARG A 89 11.07 14.23 4.88
CA ARG A 89 11.70 15.36 4.20
C ARG A 89 10.81 16.58 4.23
N HIS A 90 9.51 16.42 4.03
CA HIS A 90 8.57 17.54 4.14
C HIS A 90 8.45 18.08 5.55
N ALA A 91 8.45 17.18 6.54
CA ALA A 91 8.34 17.56 7.94
C ALA A 91 9.54 18.34 8.43
N HIS A 92 10.69 18.18 7.78
CA HIS A 92 11.93 18.85 8.17
C HIS A 92 12.14 20.20 7.49
N LYS A 93 11.16 20.72 6.77
CA LYS A 93 11.26 22.06 6.19
C LYS A 93 11.31 23.11 7.29
N PRO A 94 12.22 24.08 7.18
CA PRO A 94 12.28 25.15 8.16
C PRO A 94 10.98 25.95 8.21
N PRO A 95 10.56 26.41 9.39
CA PRO A 95 9.27 27.10 9.52
C PRO A 95 9.21 28.45 8.80
N TRP A 96 10.33 29.00 8.41
CA TRP A 96 10.37 30.27 7.69
C TRP A 96 10.23 30.14 6.17
N ARG A 97 9.98 28.96 5.67
CA ARG A 97 9.78 28.72 4.24
C ARG A 97 8.32 28.61 3.87
#